data_5c6e10b4118bf1c08997fb54ac3278d8
#
_entry.id   5c6e10b4118bf1c08997fb54ac3278d8
#
_cell.length_a   1.000
_cell.length_b   1.000
_cell.length_c   1.000
_cell.angle_alpha   90.00
_cell.angle_beta   90.00
_cell.angle_gamma   90.00
#
_symmetry.space_group_name_H-M   'P 1'
#
loop_
_entity.id
_entity.type
_entity.pdbx_description
1 polymer ?
#
loop_
_entity_poly.entity_id
_entity_poly.type
_entity_poly.pdbx_seq_one_letter_code
_entity_poly.pdbx_strand_id
1 'polypeptide(L)'
;MLGNAEIGHDTQYFLQNGFSVSGKPPAGKLDRDAEYRYFYGQPDEGEIIALAAKVGLTAGDLNKYPTELSGGMAKRVAFLRLLLCGCDLALLDEPFVGLDRDLRDILVAMLVEKIERQGMACMLVTHDRFEAARLSHEIMLLSTKGMNVQNVITLPTPLSERDWAFEEAVVAREFQGIHYYE
;
A
#
# COMPACT_ATOMS: atom_id res chain seq x y z
N MET A 1 -1.51 -10.11 29.87
CA MET A 1 -0.12 -9.69 29.69
C MET A 1 0.23 -9.96 28.23
N LEU A 2 0.13 -8.95 27.38
CA LEU A 2 0.56 -9.03 25.99
C LEU A 2 2.06 -8.78 25.98
N GLY A 3 2.84 -9.82 25.63
CA GLY A 3 4.29 -9.72 25.52
C GLY A 3 4.68 -8.71 24.45
N ASN A 4 5.62 -7.83 24.79
CA ASN A 4 6.29 -6.95 23.84
C ASN A 4 6.97 -7.81 22.77
N ALA A 5 6.37 -7.88 21.57
CA ALA A 5 7.09 -8.34 20.41
C ALA A 5 8.10 -7.23 20.06
N GLU A 6 9.39 -7.51 20.19
CA GLU A 6 10.43 -6.65 19.65
C GLU A 6 10.20 -6.51 18.15
N ILE A 7 9.81 -5.30 17.75
CA ILE A 7 9.67 -4.92 16.35
C ILE A 7 11.08 -4.83 15.80
N GLY A 8 11.46 -5.77 14.94
CA GLY A 8 12.79 -5.78 14.32
C GLY A 8 13.06 -4.52 13.49
N HIS A 9 14.34 -4.19 13.27
CA HIS A 9 14.80 -2.99 12.56
C HIS A 9 14.15 -2.80 11.17
N ASP A 10 13.76 -3.87 10.50
CA ASP A 10 13.11 -3.83 9.19
C ASP A 10 11.66 -3.34 9.26
N THR A 11 10.96 -3.61 10.34
CA THR A 11 9.58 -3.11 10.56
C THR A 11 9.58 -1.58 10.77
N GLN A 12 10.61 -1.03 11.40
CA GLN A 12 10.76 0.43 11.55
C GLN A 12 10.94 1.13 10.19
N TYR A 13 11.63 0.50 9.25
CA TYR A 13 11.81 1.06 7.91
C TYR A 13 10.49 1.11 7.13
N PHE A 14 9.63 0.11 7.28
CA PHE A 14 8.28 0.11 6.69
C PHE A 14 7.40 1.22 7.28
N LEU A 15 7.42 1.39 8.59
CA LEU A 15 6.63 2.42 9.29
C LEU A 15 7.05 3.84 8.86
N GLN A 16 8.34 4.09 8.58
CA GLN A 16 8.83 5.39 8.13
C GLN A 16 8.41 5.76 6.71
N ASN A 17 8.00 4.79 5.88
CA ASN A 17 7.61 5.00 4.49
C ASN A 17 6.10 4.77 4.25
N GLY A 18 5.29 4.68 5.30
CA GLY A 18 3.84 4.52 5.20
C GLY A 18 3.36 3.12 4.79
N PHE A 19 4.21 2.10 4.89
CA PHE A 19 3.89 0.71 4.54
C PHE A 19 4.13 -0.21 5.73
N SER A 20 3.16 -1.06 6.02
CA SER A 20 3.30 -2.18 6.95
C SER A 20 2.73 -3.44 6.32
N VAL A 21 3.41 -4.54 6.52
CA VAL A 21 2.99 -5.87 6.07
C VAL A 21 2.78 -6.74 7.30
N SER A 22 1.60 -7.34 7.41
CA SER A 22 1.27 -8.24 8.52
C SER A 22 1.23 -9.68 8.03
N GLY A 23 1.97 -10.52 8.72
CA GLY A 23 1.97 -11.97 8.55
C GLY A 23 2.59 -12.63 9.79
N LYS A 24 2.26 -13.87 10.07
CA LYS A 24 2.85 -14.61 11.19
C LYS A 24 4.01 -15.45 10.66
N PRO A 25 5.27 -15.17 11.06
CA PRO A 25 6.39 -16.01 10.64
C PRO A 25 6.22 -17.44 11.17
N PRO A 26 6.76 -18.45 10.48
CA PRO A 26 6.71 -19.83 10.93
C PRO A 26 7.41 -19.97 12.29
N ALA A 27 6.84 -20.79 13.18
CA ALA A 27 7.40 -21.05 14.51
C ALA A 27 8.76 -21.76 14.37
N GLY A 28 9.83 -21.10 14.80
CA GLY A 28 11.20 -21.63 14.77
C GLY A 28 12.24 -20.54 15.00
N LYS A 29 13.52 -20.90 15.11
CA LYS A 29 14.62 -19.92 15.09
C LYS A 29 14.58 -19.17 13.77
N LEU A 30 14.34 -17.87 13.83
CA LEU A 30 14.31 -16.98 12.68
C LEU A 30 15.69 -16.91 12.04
N ASP A 31 15.85 -17.59 10.93
CA ASP A 31 16.87 -17.30 9.95
C ASP A 31 16.37 -16.11 9.12
N ARG A 32 17.15 -15.02 9.02
CA ARG A 32 16.78 -13.81 8.25
C ARG A 32 16.38 -14.15 6.82
N ASP A 33 17.04 -15.13 6.22
CA ASP A 33 16.73 -15.59 4.86
C ASP A 33 15.41 -16.36 4.80
N ALA A 34 15.02 -17.05 5.87
CA ALA A 34 13.75 -17.76 5.97
C ALA A 34 12.59 -16.76 6.19
N GLU A 35 12.80 -15.71 6.99
CA GLU A 35 11.83 -14.63 7.22
C GLU A 35 11.60 -13.83 5.92
N TYR A 36 12.67 -13.48 5.22
CA TYR A 36 12.57 -12.83 3.92
C TYR A 36 11.79 -13.68 2.91
N ARG A 37 12.08 -14.97 2.81
CA ARG A 37 11.37 -15.91 1.92
C ARG A 37 9.92 -16.12 2.30
N TYR A 38 9.58 -16.05 3.59
CA TYR A 38 8.20 -16.14 4.05
C TYR A 38 7.35 -14.96 3.59
N PHE A 39 7.88 -13.74 3.73
CA PHE A 39 7.14 -12.52 3.38
C PHE A 39 7.17 -12.19 1.89
N TYR A 40 8.25 -12.52 1.20
CA TYR A 40 8.45 -12.09 -0.20
C TYR A 40 8.42 -13.27 -1.19
N GLY A 41 8.27 -14.50 -0.72
CA GLY A 41 8.41 -15.68 -1.58
C GLY A 41 9.83 -15.82 -2.12
N GLN A 42 9.96 -16.37 -3.32
CA GLN A 42 11.20 -16.38 -4.10
C GLN A 42 10.89 -15.79 -5.48
N PRO A 43 10.68 -14.47 -5.56
CA PRO A 43 10.46 -13.86 -6.86
C PRO A 43 11.71 -14.07 -7.72
N ASP A 44 11.49 -14.41 -8.98
CA ASP A 44 12.57 -14.49 -9.95
C ASP A 44 13.23 -13.13 -10.14
N GLU A 45 14.55 -13.09 -10.27
CA GLU A 45 15.30 -11.84 -10.48
C GLU A 45 14.77 -11.07 -11.70
N GLY A 46 14.38 -11.80 -12.75
CA GLY A 46 13.75 -11.20 -13.93
C GLY A 46 12.41 -10.53 -13.63
N GLU A 47 11.60 -11.12 -12.74
CA GLU A 47 10.35 -10.54 -12.29
C GLU A 47 10.57 -9.23 -11.51
N ILE A 48 11.54 -9.24 -10.58
CA ILE A 48 11.92 -8.06 -9.80
C ILE A 48 12.35 -6.92 -10.73
N ILE A 49 13.23 -7.21 -11.69
CA ILE A 49 13.73 -6.22 -12.65
C ILE A 49 12.58 -5.68 -13.53
N ALA A 50 11.70 -6.56 -14.00
CA ALA A 50 10.56 -6.16 -14.83
C ALA A 50 9.56 -5.26 -14.07
N LEU A 51 9.28 -5.58 -12.81
CA LEU A 51 8.43 -4.75 -11.95
C LEU A 51 9.10 -3.42 -11.61
N ALA A 52 10.41 -3.43 -11.30
CA ALA A 52 11.18 -2.23 -11.03
C ALA A 52 11.15 -1.27 -12.22
N ALA A 53 11.33 -1.78 -13.43
CA ALA A 53 11.26 -0.97 -14.65
C ALA A 53 9.89 -0.30 -14.84
N LYS A 54 8.78 -0.99 -14.53
CA LYS A 54 7.42 -0.42 -14.59
C LYS A 54 7.24 0.79 -13.68
N VAL A 55 7.91 0.80 -12.53
CA VAL A 55 7.86 1.92 -11.57
C VAL A 55 9.03 2.91 -11.74
N GLY A 56 9.75 2.83 -12.86
CA GLY A 56 10.83 3.76 -13.21
C GLY A 56 12.08 3.60 -12.34
N LEU A 57 12.35 2.37 -11.85
CA LEU A 57 13.60 2.00 -11.21
C LEU A 57 14.47 1.19 -12.18
N THR A 58 15.77 1.41 -12.13
CA THR A 58 16.74 0.63 -12.91
C THR A 58 17.29 -0.55 -12.09
N ALA A 59 17.88 -1.55 -12.77
CA ALA A 59 18.58 -2.63 -12.09
C ALA A 59 19.72 -2.12 -11.17
N GLY A 60 20.37 -1.00 -11.54
CA GLY A 60 21.36 -0.35 -10.70
C GLY A 60 20.78 0.24 -9.41
N ASP A 61 19.53 0.70 -9.44
CA ASP A 61 18.87 1.25 -8.26
C ASP A 61 18.53 0.17 -7.23
N LEU A 62 18.32 -1.07 -7.66
CA LEU A 62 18.05 -2.21 -6.78
C LEU A 62 19.27 -2.62 -5.93
N ASN A 63 20.47 -2.21 -6.33
CA ASN A 63 21.71 -2.46 -5.60
C ASN A 63 22.08 -1.34 -4.62
N LYS A 64 21.30 -0.27 -4.56
CA LYS A 64 21.55 0.86 -3.66
C LYS A 64 21.12 0.55 -2.22
N TYR A 65 21.88 1.07 -1.27
CA TYR A 65 21.44 1.08 0.12
C TYR A 65 20.28 2.08 0.32
N PRO A 66 19.41 1.86 1.32
CA PRO A 66 18.29 2.77 1.60
C PRO A 66 18.68 4.25 1.73
N THR A 67 19.87 4.53 2.27
CA THR A 67 20.42 5.88 2.43
C THR A 67 20.85 6.55 1.13
N GLU A 68 20.98 5.78 0.05
CA GLU A 68 21.37 6.26 -1.28
C GLU A 68 20.15 6.53 -2.19
N LEU A 69 18.96 6.15 -1.71
CA LEU A 69 17.72 6.36 -2.43
C LEU A 69 17.18 7.77 -2.18
N SER A 70 16.71 8.43 -3.24
CA SER A 70 15.89 9.63 -3.07
C SER A 70 14.53 9.25 -2.44
N GLY A 71 13.82 10.23 -1.85
CA GLY A 71 12.52 9.97 -1.23
C GLY A 71 11.51 9.32 -2.19
N GLY A 72 11.49 9.75 -3.47
CA GLY A 72 10.65 9.14 -4.50
C GLY A 72 11.08 7.73 -4.87
N MET A 73 12.39 7.44 -4.92
CA MET A 73 12.90 6.09 -5.15
C MET A 73 12.57 5.17 -3.97
N ALA A 74 12.74 5.64 -2.74
CA ALA A 74 12.42 4.87 -1.55
C ALA A 74 10.93 4.44 -1.52
N LYS A 75 10.01 5.36 -1.89
CA LYS A 75 8.58 5.04 -2.04
C LYS A 75 8.33 3.98 -3.11
N ARG A 76 8.97 4.08 -4.28
CA ARG A 76 8.83 3.09 -5.36
C ARG A 76 9.36 1.72 -4.94
N VAL A 77 10.50 1.68 -4.25
CA VAL A 77 11.05 0.43 -3.70
C VAL A 77 10.11 -0.17 -2.66
N ALA A 78 9.53 0.64 -1.76
CA ALA A 78 8.55 0.17 -0.78
C ALA A 78 7.31 -0.43 -1.46
N PHE A 79 6.81 0.21 -2.52
CA PHE A 79 5.71 -0.32 -3.32
C PHE A 79 6.08 -1.62 -4.05
N LEU A 80 7.28 -1.69 -4.63
CA LEU A 80 7.78 -2.90 -5.27
C LEU A 80 7.82 -4.08 -4.28
N ARG A 81 8.31 -3.84 -3.07
CA ARG A 81 8.32 -4.85 -1.99
C ARG A 81 6.90 -5.31 -1.63
N LEU A 82 5.93 -4.40 -1.53
CA LEU A 82 4.53 -4.75 -1.31
C LEU A 82 3.99 -5.64 -2.42
N LEU A 83 4.27 -5.31 -3.68
CA LEU A 83 3.79 -6.09 -4.83
C LEU A 83 4.41 -7.49 -4.90
N LEU A 84 5.66 -7.63 -4.49
CA LEU A 84 6.38 -8.91 -4.44
C LEU A 84 6.04 -9.72 -3.18
N CYS A 85 5.45 -9.08 -2.16
CA CYS A 85 5.08 -9.78 -0.93
C CYS A 85 3.88 -10.69 -1.15
N GLY A 86 3.96 -11.92 -0.63
CA GLY A 86 2.83 -12.85 -0.52
C GLY A 86 1.96 -12.60 0.71
N CYS A 87 1.78 -11.35 1.11
CA CYS A 87 1.02 -11.02 2.33
C CYS A 87 -0.49 -11.05 2.11
N ASP A 88 -1.22 -11.46 3.14
CA ASP A 88 -2.68 -11.47 3.14
C ASP A 88 -3.30 -10.11 3.42
N LEU A 89 -2.56 -9.21 4.11
CA LEU A 89 -3.00 -7.87 4.49
C LEU A 89 -1.90 -6.84 4.29
N ALA A 90 -2.23 -5.77 3.57
CA ALA A 90 -1.40 -4.58 3.43
C ALA A 90 -1.99 -3.40 4.21
N LEU A 91 -1.13 -2.67 4.93
CA LEU A 91 -1.47 -1.41 5.59
C LEU A 91 -0.73 -0.27 4.88
N LEU A 92 -1.48 0.66 4.31
CA LEU A 92 -0.96 1.76 3.50
C LEU A 92 -1.36 3.10 4.13
N ASP A 93 -0.36 3.93 4.42
CA ASP A 93 -0.56 5.27 4.98
C ASP A 93 -0.05 6.30 3.98
N GLU A 94 -0.97 7.07 3.38
CA GLU A 94 -0.72 8.08 2.36
C GLU A 94 0.25 7.59 1.25
N PRO A 95 -0.01 6.43 0.63
CA PRO A 95 0.98 5.74 -0.22
C PRO A 95 1.32 6.49 -1.50
N PHE A 96 0.41 7.34 -2.00
CA PHE A 96 0.57 8.02 -3.29
C PHE A 96 0.99 9.49 -3.18
N VAL A 97 1.12 10.02 -1.96
CA VAL A 97 1.53 11.42 -1.74
C VAL A 97 2.92 11.67 -2.31
N GLY A 98 3.03 12.71 -3.14
CA GLY A 98 4.29 13.14 -3.77
C GLY A 98 4.70 12.30 -4.98
N LEU A 99 3.82 11.46 -5.50
CA LEU A 99 4.01 10.78 -6.78
C LEU A 99 3.39 11.62 -7.92
N ASP A 100 4.04 11.59 -9.08
CA ASP A 100 3.43 12.10 -10.30
C ASP A 100 2.23 11.23 -10.72
N ARG A 101 1.37 11.79 -11.60
CA ARG A 101 0.12 11.16 -12.00
C ARG A 101 0.34 9.82 -12.70
N ASP A 102 1.28 9.77 -13.64
CA ASP A 102 1.49 8.58 -14.45
C ASP A 102 1.98 7.40 -13.59
N LEU A 103 2.90 7.67 -12.68
CA LEU A 103 3.39 6.68 -11.74
C LEU A 103 2.29 6.23 -10.76
N ARG A 104 1.47 7.17 -10.27
CA ARG A 104 0.32 6.84 -9.41
C ARG A 104 -0.62 5.87 -10.13
N ASP A 105 -1.00 6.17 -11.37
CA ASP A 105 -1.93 5.33 -12.14
C ASP A 105 -1.37 3.91 -12.36
N ILE A 106 -0.06 3.78 -12.63
CA ILE A 106 0.61 2.49 -12.73
C ILE A 106 0.52 1.72 -11.41
N LEU A 107 0.88 2.35 -10.29
CA LEU A 107 0.89 1.70 -8.98
C LEU A 107 -0.51 1.32 -8.50
N VAL A 108 -1.51 2.16 -8.77
CA VAL A 108 -2.92 1.87 -8.49
C VAL A 108 -3.38 0.65 -9.28
N ALA A 109 -3.09 0.57 -10.58
CA ALA A 109 -3.46 -0.57 -11.41
C ALA A 109 -2.83 -1.88 -10.88
N MET A 110 -1.55 -1.84 -10.50
CA MET A 110 -0.84 -3.00 -9.93
C MET A 110 -1.42 -3.41 -8.57
N LEU A 111 -1.81 -2.44 -7.73
CA LEU A 111 -2.44 -2.71 -6.44
C LEU A 111 -3.82 -3.34 -6.60
N VAL A 112 -4.65 -2.82 -7.52
CA VAL A 112 -5.96 -3.37 -7.87
C VAL A 112 -5.83 -4.82 -8.33
N GLU A 113 -4.87 -5.10 -9.21
CA GLU A 113 -4.62 -6.47 -9.68
C GLU A 113 -4.28 -7.41 -8.51
N LYS A 114 -3.46 -6.95 -7.57
CA LYS A 114 -3.07 -7.75 -6.40
C LYS A 114 -4.25 -8.01 -5.46
N ILE A 115 -5.07 -7.00 -5.22
CA ILE A 115 -6.27 -7.12 -4.38
C ILE A 115 -7.28 -8.09 -5.02
N GLU A 116 -7.66 -7.87 -6.28
CA GLU A 116 -8.74 -8.63 -6.91
C GLU A 116 -8.33 -10.04 -7.35
N ARG A 117 -7.10 -10.21 -7.87
CA ARG A 117 -6.66 -11.50 -8.41
C ARG A 117 -5.92 -12.37 -7.42
N GLN A 118 -5.22 -11.77 -6.46
CA GLN A 118 -4.44 -12.51 -5.47
C GLN A 118 -5.11 -12.55 -4.09
N GLY A 119 -6.26 -11.88 -3.91
CA GLY A 119 -7.04 -11.89 -2.68
C GLY A 119 -6.39 -11.15 -1.50
N MET A 120 -5.44 -10.26 -1.77
CA MET A 120 -4.82 -9.45 -0.72
C MET A 120 -5.82 -8.47 -0.13
N ALA A 121 -6.03 -8.46 1.18
CA ALA A 121 -6.75 -7.40 1.85
C ALA A 121 -5.86 -6.15 1.96
N CYS A 122 -6.49 -4.98 1.90
CA CYS A 122 -5.77 -3.70 2.00
C CYS A 122 -6.52 -2.74 2.91
N MET A 123 -5.81 -2.13 3.86
CA MET A 123 -6.30 -1.00 4.63
C MET A 123 -5.51 0.24 4.19
N LEU A 124 -6.22 1.21 3.65
CA LEU A 124 -5.67 2.46 3.13
C LEU A 124 -6.08 3.62 4.03
N VAL A 125 -5.11 4.39 4.50
CA VAL A 125 -5.34 5.71 5.10
C VAL A 125 -4.95 6.75 4.08
N THR A 126 -5.90 7.63 3.72
CA THR A 126 -5.66 8.72 2.78
C THR A 126 -6.60 9.89 3.06
N HIS A 127 -6.19 11.10 2.71
CA HIS A 127 -7.03 12.28 2.66
C HIS A 127 -7.56 12.57 1.24
N ASP A 128 -7.10 11.81 0.24
CA ASP A 128 -7.55 11.93 -1.15
C ASP A 128 -8.83 11.13 -1.37
N ARG A 129 -9.94 11.82 -1.62
CA ARG A 129 -11.27 11.24 -1.82
C ARG A 129 -11.35 10.38 -3.08
N PHE A 130 -10.59 10.74 -4.10
CA PHE A 130 -10.54 9.97 -5.35
C PHE A 130 -9.79 8.66 -5.15
N GLU A 131 -8.68 8.66 -4.39
CA GLU A 131 -7.99 7.43 -4.00
C GLU A 131 -8.91 6.51 -3.19
N ALA A 132 -9.64 7.08 -2.21
CA ALA A 132 -10.59 6.31 -1.43
C ALA A 132 -11.71 5.72 -2.31
N ALA A 133 -12.29 6.50 -3.22
CA ALA A 133 -13.33 6.03 -4.14
C ALA A 133 -12.81 4.94 -5.10
N ARG A 134 -11.56 5.07 -5.56
CA ARG A 134 -10.96 4.14 -6.53
C ARG A 134 -10.54 2.82 -5.92
N LEU A 135 -10.02 2.80 -4.67
CA LEU A 135 -9.32 1.66 -4.11
C LEU A 135 -10.05 0.93 -2.97
N SER A 136 -11.17 1.47 -2.47
CA SER A 136 -11.79 0.91 -1.28
C SER A 136 -13.15 0.29 -1.57
N HIS A 137 -13.40 -0.93 -1.08
CA HIS A 137 -14.75 -1.51 -1.06
C HIS A 137 -15.61 -0.89 0.06
N GLU A 138 -14.96 -0.48 1.14
CA GLU A 138 -15.58 0.25 2.25
C GLU A 138 -14.72 1.45 2.63
N ILE A 139 -15.35 2.60 2.83
CA ILE A 139 -14.68 3.84 3.25
C ILE A 139 -15.22 4.22 4.62
N MET A 140 -14.33 4.26 5.61
CA MET A 140 -14.66 4.76 6.95
C MET A 140 -14.28 6.23 7.07
N LEU A 141 -15.28 7.08 7.27
CA LEU A 141 -15.05 8.51 7.54
C LEU A 141 -14.81 8.70 9.03
N LEU A 142 -13.66 9.25 9.37
CA LEU A 142 -13.25 9.48 10.75
C LEU A 142 -13.42 10.94 11.13
N SER A 143 -13.81 11.20 12.38
CA SER A 143 -13.85 12.56 12.93
C SER A 143 -12.46 13.10 13.20
N THR A 144 -12.29 14.42 13.09
CA THR A 144 -11.05 15.11 13.45
C THR A 144 -10.74 15.08 14.96
N LYS A 145 -11.78 14.83 15.78
CA LYS A 145 -11.65 14.72 17.24
C LYS A 145 -11.94 13.30 17.66
N GLY A 146 -10.93 12.63 18.19
CA GLY A 146 -11.06 11.32 18.82
C GLY A 146 -11.16 10.14 17.86
N MET A 147 -10.90 10.32 16.56
CA MET A 147 -10.87 9.22 15.56
C MET A 147 -12.15 8.34 15.58
N ASN A 148 -13.30 8.93 15.88
CA ASN A 148 -14.56 8.19 15.86
C ASN A 148 -15.06 8.01 14.43
N VAL A 149 -15.56 6.80 14.12
CA VAL A 149 -16.19 6.53 12.82
C VAL A 149 -17.50 7.32 12.75
N GLN A 150 -17.59 8.23 11.78
CA GLN A 150 -18.78 9.05 11.54
C GLN A 150 -19.73 8.40 10.53
N ASN A 151 -19.17 7.75 9.52
CA ASN A 151 -19.92 7.08 8.48
C ASN A 151 -19.11 5.95 7.87
N VAL A 152 -19.80 4.96 7.32
CA VAL A 152 -19.21 3.87 6.52
C VAL A 152 -19.94 3.83 5.19
N ILE A 153 -19.18 3.99 4.10
CA ILE A 153 -19.68 3.98 2.73
C ILE A 153 -19.25 2.67 2.08
N THR A 154 -20.20 1.88 1.60
CA THR A 154 -19.92 0.64 0.88
C THR A 154 -20.01 0.86 -0.62
N LEU A 155 -18.99 0.45 -1.35
CA LEU A 155 -18.86 0.58 -2.80
C LEU A 155 -18.79 -0.83 -3.43
N PRO A 156 -19.92 -1.41 -3.89
CA PRO A 156 -19.97 -2.79 -4.37
C PRO A 156 -19.36 -3.01 -5.76
N THR A 157 -19.12 -1.94 -6.52
CA THR A 157 -18.50 -2.03 -7.85
C THR A 157 -17.07 -2.55 -7.74
N PRO A 158 -16.68 -3.57 -8.53
CA PRO A 158 -15.29 -4.06 -8.55
C PRO A 158 -14.28 -2.94 -8.81
N LEU A 159 -13.10 -3.01 -8.22
CA LEU A 159 -12.08 -1.96 -8.35
C LEU A 159 -11.61 -1.81 -9.81
N SER A 160 -11.52 -2.92 -10.53
CA SER A 160 -11.11 -2.97 -11.95
C SER A 160 -12.13 -2.35 -12.91
N GLU A 161 -13.38 -2.17 -12.48
CA GLU A 161 -14.45 -1.57 -13.30
C GLU A 161 -14.63 -0.06 -13.02
N ARG A 162 -13.88 0.49 -12.06
CA ARG A 162 -14.00 1.91 -11.68
C ARG A 162 -13.16 2.79 -12.58
N ASP A 163 -13.84 3.73 -13.20
CA ASP A 163 -13.25 4.78 -14.02
C ASP A 163 -13.38 6.16 -13.33
N TRP A 164 -12.84 7.16 -13.96
CA TRP A 164 -12.92 8.54 -13.47
C TRP A 164 -14.37 9.02 -13.24
N ALA A 165 -15.31 8.63 -14.09
CA ALA A 165 -16.71 9.03 -13.96
C ALA A 165 -17.35 8.42 -12.70
N PHE A 166 -17.00 7.16 -12.37
CA PHE A 166 -17.39 6.52 -11.13
C PHE A 166 -16.82 7.25 -9.92
N GLU A 167 -15.52 7.56 -9.95
CA GLU A 167 -14.84 8.27 -8.86
C GLU A 167 -15.48 9.64 -8.61
N GLU A 168 -15.72 10.45 -9.66
CA GLU A 168 -16.39 11.73 -9.55
C GLU A 168 -17.80 11.59 -8.95
N ALA A 169 -18.57 10.60 -9.39
CA ALA A 169 -19.94 10.38 -8.89
C ALA A 169 -19.93 10.01 -7.39
N VAL A 170 -18.99 9.14 -6.95
CA VAL A 170 -18.84 8.80 -5.54
C VAL A 170 -18.42 10.00 -4.72
N VAL A 171 -17.42 10.76 -5.17
CA VAL A 171 -16.94 11.96 -4.46
C VAL A 171 -18.06 13.00 -4.34
N ALA A 172 -18.80 13.25 -5.41
CA ALA A 172 -19.90 14.21 -5.40
C ALA A 172 -21.07 13.79 -4.51
N ARG A 173 -21.35 12.48 -4.38
CA ARG A 173 -22.47 11.97 -3.59
C ARG A 173 -22.13 11.82 -2.12
N GLU A 174 -20.98 11.22 -1.81
CA GLU A 174 -20.67 10.73 -0.46
C GLU A 174 -19.86 11.71 0.39
N PHE A 175 -19.15 12.64 -0.26
CA PHE A 175 -18.28 13.58 0.44
C PHE A 175 -18.82 15.03 0.46
N GLN A 176 -20.10 15.23 0.10
CA GLN A 176 -20.75 16.54 0.21
C GLN A 176 -20.85 16.98 1.68
N GLY A 177 -20.44 18.21 1.95
CA GLY A 177 -20.57 18.81 3.29
C GLY A 177 -19.48 18.37 4.30
N ILE A 178 -18.56 17.49 3.91
CA ILE A 178 -17.40 17.16 4.74
C ILE A 178 -16.35 18.24 4.52
N HIS A 179 -16.34 19.25 5.41
CA HIS A 179 -15.28 20.24 5.46
C HIS A 179 -14.07 19.64 6.19
N TYR A 180 -13.01 19.33 5.44
CA TYR A 180 -11.70 19.12 6.03
C TYR A 180 -11.19 20.52 6.40
N TYR A 181 -11.07 20.80 7.69
CA TYR A 181 -10.32 21.97 8.12
C TYR A 181 -8.83 21.65 7.82
N GLU A 182 -8.28 22.48 6.94
CA GLU A 182 -6.84 22.58 6.72
C GLU A 182 -6.10 22.90 8.01
#